data_04dd1b5fc84aa428b2c5716a31830595
#
_entry.id   04dd1b5fc84aa428b2c5716a31830595
#
_cell.length_a   1.000
_cell.length_b   1.000
_cell.length_c   1.000
_cell.angle_alpha   90.00
_cell.angle_beta   90.00
_cell.angle_gamma   90.00
#
_symmetry.space_group_name_H-M   'P 1'
#
loop_
_entity.id
_entity.type
_entity.pdbx_description
1 polymer ?
#
loop_
_entity_poly.entity_id
_entity_poly.type
_entity_poly.pdbx_seq_one_letter_code
_entity_poly.pdbx_strand_id
1 'polypeptide(L)'
;LKSRYDKGEASYLNCPMTKEEFDAFYTELINAEGVVPHDFEDIPTESSHKDEVKVFEGCMPVEIMAKRGPQTLLFGPLKPVGLETPQGVRPYAVVQLRQDDAAKTMYNLVGFQTHLKWPEQKRVFSMIPGLEHATFTKYGVMHRNSFINAPRILNPTYQTKKYPNIFIAGQLSGVEGYVESAASGIVAGINMDRYLKEKPLHEFSRKTAIGAMAYDICNANPNGFEPL
;
A
#
# COMPACT_ATOMS: atom_id res chain seq x y z
N LEU A 1 -19.37 10.92 14.22
CA LEU A 1 -18.16 10.16 14.53
C LEU A 1 -18.54 8.89 15.27
N LYS A 2 -18.09 7.73 14.80
CA LYS A 2 -18.28 6.45 15.48
C LYS A 2 -17.08 5.55 15.20
N SER A 3 -16.55 4.90 16.23
CA SER A 3 -15.56 3.84 16.06
C SER A 3 -16.26 2.52 15.73
N ARG A 4 -15.57 1.63 15.05
CA ARG A 4 -16.10 0.30 14.72
C ARG A 4 -16.29 -0.51 16.01
N TYR A 5 -17.48 -1.06 16.21
CA TYR A 5 -17.90 -1.78 17.42
C TYR A 5 -17.88 -0.95 18.71
N ASP A 6 -17.93 0.38 18.61
CA ASP A 6 -17.84 1.33 19.74
C ASP A 6 -16.58 1.09 20.62
N LYS A 7 -15.51 0.59 20.01
CA LYS A 7 -14.22 0.34 20.69
C LYS A 7 -13.24 1.50 20.42
N GLY A 8 -12.77 2.11 21.50
CA GLY A 8 -11.80 3.21 21.44
C GLY A 8 -12.43 4.57 21.09
N GLU A 9 -11.58 5.57 20.86
CA GLU A 9 -12.02 6.91 20.46
C GLU A 9 -12.64 6.91 19.06
N ALA A 10 -13.71 7.68 18.89
CA ALA A 10 -14.40 7.85 17.60
C ALA A 10 -13.56 8.77 16.69
N SER A 11 -12.58 8.19 16.00
CA SER A 11 -11.59 8.92 15.19
C SER A 11 -11.99 9.09 13.73
N TYR A 12 -13.10 8.47 13.28
CA TYR A 12 -13.51 8.47 11.88
C TYR A 12 -14.87 9.09 11.68
N LEU A 13 -15.01 9.91 10.62
CA LEU A 13 -16.31 10.21 10.04
C LEU A 13 -16.74 9.02 9.17
N ASN A 14 -18.03 8.68 9.22
CA ASN A 14 -18.56 7.57 8.45
C ASN A 14 -19.57 8.11 7.43
N CYS A 15 -19.40 7.75 6.17
CA CYS A 15 -20.31 8.06 5.07
C CYS A 15 -21.08 6.78 4.73
N PRO A 16 -22.28 6.55 5.32
CA PRO A 16 -23.09 5.37 5.04
C PRO A 16 -23.71 5.48 3.65
N MET A 17 -23.82 4.36 2.96
CA MET A 17 -24.44 4.22 1.65
C MET A 17 -25.60 3.22 1.72
N THR A 18 -26.70 3.53 1.03
CA THR A 18 -27.74 2.56 0.67
C THR A 18 -27.21 1.60 -0.41
N LYS A 19 -28.00 0.57 -0.73
CA LYS A 19 -27.63 -0.34 -1.81
C LYS A 19 -27.59 0.38 -3.16
N GLU A 20 -28.57 1.23 -3.42
CA GLU A 20 -28.73 1.99 -4.66
C GLU A 20 -27.55 2.96 -4.86
N GLU A 21 -27.15 3.68 -3.81
CA GLU A 21 -25.99 4.58 -3.83
C GLU A 21 -24.68 3.81 -4.04
N PHE A 22 -24.53 2.65 -3.39
CA PHE A 22 -23.37 1.79 -3.61
C PHE A 22 -23.31 1.24 -5.03
N ASP A 23 -24.43 0.73 -5.57
CA ASP A 23 -24.48 0.17 -6.91
C ASP A 23 -24.16 1.23 -7.97
N ALA A 24 -24.65 2.46 -7.81
CA ALA A 24 -24.31 3.58 -8.68
C ALA A 24 -22.81 3.95 -8.58
N PHE A 25 -22.30 4.11 -7.37
CA PHE A 25 -20.87 4.37 -7.11
C PHE A 25 -19.98 3.28 -7.69
N TYR A 26 -20.32 2.00 -7.44
CA TYR A 26 -19.58 0.84 -7.93
C TYR A 26 -19.50 0.81 -9.45
N THR A 27 -20.62 1.07 -10.13
CA THR A 27 -20.68 1.09 -11.59
C THR A 27 -19.78 2.16 -12.17
N GLU A 28 -19.79 3.36 -11.59
CA GLU A 28 -18.94 4.45 -12.03
C GLU A 28 -17.46 4.19 -11.72
N LEU A 29 -17.16 3.58 -10.58
CA LEU A 29 -15.80 3.24 -10.16
C LEU A 29 -15.12 2.24 -11.11
N ILE A 30 -15.84 1.17 -11.52
CA ILE A 30 -15.26 0.15 -12.41
C ILE A 30 -15.07 0.64 -13.85
N ASN A 31 -15.84 1.66 -14.28
CA ASN A 31 -15.79 2.25 -15.60
C ASN A 31 -14.90 3.50 -15.68
N ALA A 32 -14.39 3.98 -14.56
CA ALA A 32 -13.58 5.19 -14.50
C ALA A 32 -12.21 5.00 -15.17
N GLU A 33 -11.75 6.05 -15.84
CA GLU A 33 -10.44 6.02 -16.50
C GLU A 33 -9.28 6.03 -15.50
N GLY A 34 -8.40 5.04 -15.64
CA GLY A 34 -7.13 4.95 -14.91
C GLY A 34 -5.98 5.65 -15.65
N VAL A 35 -4.90 5.91 -14.91
CA VAL A 35 -3.61 6.30 -15.49
C VAL A 35 -2.97 5.04 -16.08
N VAL A 36 -2.53 5.13 -17.34
CA VAL A 36 -1.72 4.08 -17.97
C VAL A 36 -0.28 4.27 -17.48
N PRO A 37 0.38 3.24 -16.94
CA PRO A 37 1.80 3.31 -16.60
C PRO A 37 2.64 3.66 -17.83
N HIS A 38 3.75 4.38 -17.63
CA HIS A 38 4.71 4.61 -18.71
C HIS A 38 5.47 3.31 -19.02
N ASP A 39 5.84 3.13 -20.31
CA ASP A 39 6.53 1.92 -20.81
C ASP A 39 7.80 1.55 -20.01
N PHE A 40 8.50 2.52 -19.43
CA PHE A 40 9.70 2.28 -18.59
C PHE A 40 9.36 1.81 -17.17
N GLU A 41 8.11 1.91 -16.75
CA GLU A 41 7.60 1.41 -15.47
C GLU A 41 7.21 -0.08 -15.56
N ASP A 42 7.01 -0.58 -16.77
CA ASP A 42 6.76 -1.99 -17.05
C ASP A 42 8.10 -2.73 -17.23
N ILE A 43 8.64 -3.31 -16.16
CA ILE A 43 9.70 -4.31 -16.30
C ILE A 43 9.01 -5.58 -16.81
N PRO A 44 9.32 -6.06 -18.04
CA PRO A 44 8.76 -7.30 -18.53
C PRO A 44 9.24 -8.44 -17.61
N THR A 45 8.39 -8.96 -16.77
CA THR A 45 8.57 -10.30 -16.24
C THR A 45 8.00 -11.25 -17.28
N GLU A 46 8.77 -12.27 -17.69
CA GLU A 46 8.44 -13.21 -18.77
C GLU A 46 7.07 -13.94 -18.62
N SER A 47 6.30 -13.62 -17.60
CA SER A 47 5.03 -14.27 -17.26
C SER A 47 3.82 -13.33 -17.17
N SER A 48 3.93 -12.04 -17.49
CA SER A 48 2.77 -11.15 -17.40
C SER A 48 2.02 -11.06 -18.74
N HIS A 49 0.76 -11.46 -18.74
CA HIS A 49 -0.19 -11.01 -19.75
C HIS A 49 -0.22 -9.48 -19.75
N LYS A 50 -0.19 -8.86 -20.93
CA LYS A 50 0.01 -7.42 -21.18
C LYS A 50 -0.99 -6.46 -20.48
N ASP A 51 -1.99 -6.98 -19.76
CA ASP A 51 -3.10 -6.20 -19.21
C ASP A 51 -3.24 -6.25 -17.68
N GLU A 52 -2.35 -6.95 -16.95
CA GLU A 52 -2.41 -6.99 -15.48
C GLU A 52 -1.25 -6.20 -14.85
N VAL A 53 -1.57 -5.00 -14.37
CA VAL A 53 -0.66 -4.26 -13.46
C VAL A 53 -0.54 -5.09 -12.18
N LYS A 54 0.64 -5.67 -11.93
CA LYS A 54 0.91 -6.34 -10.65
C LYS A 54 0.88 -5.27 -9.54
N VAL A 55 -0.11 -5.37 -8.69
CA VAL A 55 -0.25 -4.50 -7.51
C VAL A 55 0.00 -5.32 -6.25
N PHE A 56 0.68 -4.70 -5.31
CA PHE A 56 0.88 -5.28 -3.98
C PHE A 56 -0.46 -5.39 -3.26
N GLU A 57 -0.81 -6.58 -2.75
CA GLU A 57 -2.13 -6.87 -2.13
C GLU A 57 -2.49 -5.89 -1.00
N GLY A 58 -1.52 -5.46 -0.19
CA GLY A 58 -1.72 -4.52 0.91
C GLY A 58 -2.01 -3.08 0.49
N CYS A 59 -1.70 -2.71 -0.77
CA CYS A 59 -1.89 -1.37 -1.33
C CYS A 59 -2.73 -1.39 -2.60
N MET A 60 -3.62 -2.39 -2.76
CA MET A 60 -4.41 -2.56 -3.97
C MET A 60 -5.33 -1.35 -4.20
N PRO A 61 -5.34 -0.76 -5.41
CA PRO A 61 -6.23 0.32 -5.77
C PRO A 61 -7.71 -0.07 -5.66
N VAL A 62 -8.53 0.87 -5.21
CA VAL A 62 -9.95 0.63 -4.93
C VAL A 62 -10.72 0.19 -6.18
N GLU A 63 -10.39 0.73 -7.37
CA GLU A 63 -10.97 0.33 -8.65
C GLU A 63 -10.53 -1.08 -9.07
N ILE A 64 -9.33 -1.51 -8.72
CA ILE A 64 -8.86 -2.88 -8.99
C ILE A 64 -9.58 -3.86 -8.04
N MET A 65 -9.74 -3.50 -6.76
CA MET A 65 -10.59 -4.26 -5.84
C MET A 65 -12.02 -4.39 -6.35
N ALA A 66 -12.59 -3.28 -6.87
CA ALA A 66 -13.93 -3.26 -7.45
C ALA A 66 -14.06 -4.21 -8.63
N LYS A 67 -13.08 -4.29 -9.53
CA LYS A 67 -13.07 -5.23 -10.66
C LYS A 67 -13.07 -6.70 -10.26
N ARG A 68 -12.62 -7.04 -9.05
CA ARG A 68 -12.73 -8.38 -8.48
C ARG A 68 -14.15 -8.72 -7.98
N GLY A 69 -15.05 -7.74 -7.98
CA GLY A 69 -16.44 -7.87 -7.60
C GLY A 69 -16.85 -6.99 -6.41
N PRO A 70 -18.14 -6.65 -6.29
CA PRO A 70 -18.63 -5.73 -5.26
C PRO A 70 -18.37 -6.22 -3.83
N GLN A 71 -18.35 -7.53 -3.62
CA GLN A 71 -18.08 -8.12 -2.30
C GLN A 71 -16.67 -7.80 -1.80
N THR A 72 -15.69 -7.65 -2.70
CA THR A 72 -14.32 -7.26 -2.32
C THR A 72 -14.30 -5.92 -1.60
N LEU A 73 -15.09 -4.95 -2.06
CA LEU A 73 -15.24 -3.66 -1.38
C LEU A 73 -15.99 -3.77 -0.06
N LEU A 74 -17.07 -4.57 -0.01
CA LEU A 74 -17.94 -4.73 1.17
C LEU A 74 -17.28 -5.53 2.31
N PHE A 75 -16.31 -6.39 2.01
CA PHE A 75 -15.46 -7.05 2.99
C PHE A 75 -14.15 -6.29 3.25
N GLY A 76 -13.79 -5.35 2.36
CA GLY A 76 -12.61 -4.51 2.39
C GLY A 76 -12.88 -3.09 2.90
N PRO A 77 -12.51 -2.05 2.10
CA PRO A 77 -12.53 -0.65 2.54
C PRO A 77 -13.94 -0.10 2.84
N LEU A 78 -14.99 -0.64 2.23
CA LEU A 78 -16.38 -0.18 2.43
C LEU A 78 -17.18 -1.07 3.39
N LYS A 79 -16.52 -1.86 4.23
CA LYS A 79 -17.16 -2.79 5.16
C LYS A 79 -18.11 -2.07 6.14
N PRO A 80 -19.43 -2.41 6.18
CA PRO A 80 -20.40 -1.72 7.03
C PRO A 80 -20.45 -2.26 8.47
N VAL A 81 -19.88 -3.43 8.74
CA VAL A 81 -20.02 -4.15 10.01
C VAL A 81 -19.48 -3.33 11.18
N GLY A 82 -20.29 -3.19 12.24
CA GLY A 82 -19.96 -2.41 13.44
C GLY A 82 -20.08 -0.90 13.28
N LEU A 83 -20.76 -0.43 12.23
CA LEU A 83 -20.94 0.99 11.90
C LEU A 83 -22.43 1.31 11.63
N GLU A 84 -23.33 0.87 12.52
CA GLU A 84 -24.76 1.22 12.45
C GLU A 84 -24.94 2.73 12.59
N THR A 85 -25.96 3.25 11.91
CA THR A 85 -26.37 4.66 12.02
C THR A 85 -26.82 5.00 13.45
N PRO A 86 -26.95 6.29 13.83
CA PRO A 86 -27.51 6.67 15.13
C PRO A 86 -28.93 6.11 15.39
N GLN A 87 -29.66 5.80 14.33
CA GLN A 87 -30.98 5.18 14.37
C GLN A 87 -30.95 3.65 14.48
N GLY A 88 -29.74 3.04 14.60
CA GLY A 88 -29.57 1.60 14.70
C GLY A 88 -29.69 0.85 13.36
N VAL A 89 -29.78 1.55 12.24
CA VAL A 89 -29.87 0.94 10.91
C VAL A 89 -28.44 0.58 10.43
N ARG A 90 -28.27 -0.67 9.98
CA ARG A 90 -27.03 -1.10 9.35
C ARG A 90 -27.00 -0.64 7.89
N PRO A 91 -26.02 0.19 7.50
CA PRO A 91 -25.88 0.61 6.11
C PRO A 91 -25.46 -0.57 5.22
N TYR A 92 -25.64 -0.43 3.91
CA TYR A 92 -25.18 -1.43 2.94
C TYR A 92 -23.65 -1.37 2.79
N ALA A 93 -23.10 -0.17 2.68
CA ALA A 93 -21.66 0.09 2.64
C ALA A 93 -21.33 1.34 3.48
N VAL A 94 -20.08 1.50 3.89
CA VAL A 94 -19.61 2.69 4.60
C VAL A 94 -18.22 3.08 4.11
N VAL A 95 -18.08 4.32 3.67
CA VAL A 95 -16.76 4.93 3.47
C VAL A 95 -16.35 5.62 4.76
N GLN A 96 -15.14 5.36 5.21
CA GLN A 96 -14.58 5.98 6.40
C GLN A 96 -13.59 7.09 6.02
N LEU A 97 -13.72 8.22 6.70
CA LEU A 97 -12.81 9.36 6.57
C LEU A 97 -12.00 9.50 7.85
N ARG A 98 -10.67 9.44 7.71
CA ARG A 98 -9.74 9.68 8.83
C ARG A 98 -9.31 11.13 8.84
N GLN A 99 -9.41 11.76 9.99
CA GLN A 99 -8.88 13.11 10.20
C GLN A 99 -7.37 13.15 9.92
N ASP A 100 -6.92 14.13 9.14
CA ASP A 100 -5.54 14.27 8.71
C ASP A 100 -4.82 15.45 9.38
N ASP A 101 -5.58 16.42 9.91
CA ASP A 101 -5.03 17.61 10.59
C ASP A 101 -5.66 17.85 11.97
N ALA A 102 -4.91 18.52 12.84
CA ALA A 102 -5.38 18.83 14.18
C ALA A 102 -6.58 19.81 14.20
N ALA A 103 -6.73 20.63 13.16
CA ALA A 103 -7.83 21.57 12.99
C ALA A 103 -9.16 20.91 12.57
N LYS A 104 -9.13 19.61 12.21
CA LYS A 104 -10.29 18.83 11.74
C LYS A 104 -10.90 19.40 10.45
N THR A 105 -10.07 19.95 9.59
CA THR A 105 -10.47 20.54 8.31
C THR A 105 -10.18 19.63 7.12
N MET A 106 -9.22 18.70 7.27
CA MET A 106 -8.82 17.76 6.24
C MET A 106 -9.03 16.31 6.67
N TYR A 107 -9.46 15.49 5.72
CA TYR A 107 -9.74 14.08 5.92
C TYR A 107 -9.23 13.23 4.76
N ASN A 108 -8.73 12.05 5.06
CA ASN A 108 -8.35 11.04 4.08
C ASN A 108 -9.45 9.99 3.93
N LEU A 109 -9.75 9.59 2.69
CA LEU A 109 -10.56 8.40 2.42
C LEU A 109 -9.76 7.14 2.79
N VAL A 110 -10.28 6.37 3.72
CA VAL A 110 -9.59 5.18 4.23
C VAL A 110 -9.70 4.03 3.22
N GLY A 111 -8.56 3.49 2.80
CA GLY A 111 -8.52 2.36 1.87
C GLY A 111 -8.77 2.72 0.40
N PHE A 112 -8.65 4.00 0.05
CA PHE A 112 -8.86 4.51 -1.31
C PHE A 112 -7.53 4.83 -2.01
N GLN A 113 -6.58 3.89 -2.01
CA GLN A 113 -5.48 3.94 -2.99
C GLN A 113 -6.11 3.85 -4.38
N THR A 114 -5.61 4.62 -5.34
CA THR A 114 -6.22 4.69 -6.66
C THR A 114 -5.22 5.06 -7.76
N HIS A 115 -5.42 4.48 -8.93
CA HIS A 115 -4.74 4.84 -10.19
C HIS A 115 -5.66 5.65 -11.12
N LEU A 116 -6.83 6.06 -10.64
CA LEU A 116 -7.75 6.87 -11.44
C LEU A 116 -7.13 8.22 -11.79
N LYS A 117 -7.44 8.72 -12.99
CA LYS A 117 -7.11 10.10 -13.36
C LYS A 117 -7.76 11.09 -12.41
N TRP A 118 -7.14 12.23 -12.15
CA TRP A 118 -7.64 13.23 -11.19
C TRP A 118 -9.08 13.68 -11.45
N PRO A 119 -9.51 13.95 -12.70
CA PRO A 119 -10.92 14.28 -12.98
C PRO A 119 -11.88 13.15 -12.57
N GLU A 120 -11.48 11.88 -12.81
CA GLU A 120 -12.25 10.71 -12.43
C GLU A 120 -12.33 10.51 -10.92
N GLN A 121 -11.22 10.73 -10.19
CA GLN A 121 -11.24 10.72 -8.74
C GLN A 121 -12.25 11.74 -8.19
N LYS A 122 -12.24 12.97 -8.71
CA LYS A 122 -13.21 14.00 -8.32
C LYS A 122 -14.64 13.57 -8.64
N ARG A 123 -14.89 13.10 -9.85
CA ARG A 123 -16.21 12.70 -10.33
C ARG A 123 -16.77 11.54 -9.51
N VAL A 124 -16.03 10.46 -9.39
CA VAL A 124 -16.49 9.22 -8.75
C VAL A 124 -16.58 9.38 -7.23
N PHE A 125 -15.55 9.98 -6.59
CA PHE A 125 -15.57 10.08 -5.14
C PHE A 125 -16.54 11.15 -4.61
N SER A 126 -16.96 12.11 -5.45
CA SER A 126 -18.06 13.02 -5.09
C SER A 126 -19.44 12.36 -5.10
N MET A 127 -19.57 11.12 -5.58
CA MET A 127 -20.81 10.34 -5.46
C MET A 127 -21.01 9.72 -4.08
N ILE A 128 -19.98 9.72 -3.24
CA ILE A 128 -20.06 9.23 -1.87
C ILE A 128 -20.92 10.20 -1.05
N PRO A 129 -21.98 9.71 -0.35
CA PRO A 129 -22.86 10.55 0.45
C PRO A 129 -22.06 11.39 1.48
N GLY A 130 -22.28 12.70 1.45
CA GLY A 130 -21.56 13.68 2.26
C GLY A 130 -20.30 14.24 1.60
N LEU A 131 -19.90 13.77 0.42
CA LEU A 131 -18.75 14.30 -0.35
C LEU A 131 -19.17 15.02 -1.65
N GLU A 132 -20.45 15.23 -1.89
CA GLU A 132 -20.98 15.85 -3.11
C GLU A 132 -20.39 17.24 -3.37
N HIS A 133 -20.10 17.96 -2.31
CA HIS A 133 -19.51 19.32 -2.35
C HIS A 133 -18.10 19.39 -1.75
N ALA A 134 -17.45 18.24 -1.56
CA ALA A 134 -16.10 18.22 -0.99
C ALA A 134 -15.08 18.88 -1.90
N THR A 135 -14.15 19.63 -1.29
CA THR A 135 -12.98 20.15 -1.99
C THR A 135 -11.84 19.13 -1.86
N PHE A 136 -11.40 18.56 -2.99
CA PHE A 136 -10.25 17.67 -3.03
C PHE A 136 -8.97 18.52 -3.05
N THR A 137 -8.29 18.61 -1.94
CA THR A 137 -7.03 19.35 -1.80
C THR A 137 -5.83 18.58 -2.34
N LYS A 138 -5.93 17.24 -2.36
CA LYS A 138 -4.89 16.35 -2.88
C LYS A 138 -5.55 15.13 -3.51
N TYR A 139 -5.10 14.77 -4.70
CA TYR A 139 -5.51 13.56 -5.40
C TYR A 139 -4.55 12.41 -5.13
N GLY A 140 -5.06 11.18 -5.19
CA GLY A 140 -4.24 9.99 -5.21
C GLY A 140 -3.30 9.99 -6.42
N VAL A 141 -2.09 9.54 -6.20
CA VAL A 141 -1.08 9.37 -7.26
C VAL A 141 -0.58 7.95 -7.16
N MET A 142 -0.43 7.29 -8.32
CA MET A 142 0.20 5.99 -8.37
C MET A 142 1.66 6.13 -7.95
N HIS A 143 2.07 5.32 -6.98
CA HIS A 143 3.46 5.15 -6.62
C HIS A 143 3.87 3.73 -6.96
N ARG A 144 5.01 3.60 -7.63
CA ARG A 144 5.69 2.32 -7.78
C ARG A 144 6.97 2.38 -6.98
N ASN A 145 7.15 1.41 -6.11
CA ASN A 145 8.36 1.28 -5.33
C ASN A 145 9.47 0.72 -6.22
N SER A 146 10.59 1.44 -6.32
CA SER A 146 11.77 0.94 -7.02
C SER A 146 12.61 0.08 -6.09
N PHE A 147 13.03 -1.07 -6.56
CA PHE A 147 13.93 -1.97 -5.85
C PHE A 147 14.92 -2.63 -6.82
N ILE A 148 16.04 -3.05 -6.28
CA ILE A 148 17.07 -3.80 -7.01
C ILE A 148 16.79 -5.30 -6.93
N ASN A 149 17.35 -6.08 -7.85
CA ASN A 149 17.33 -7.53 -7.72
C ASN A 149 18.36 -7.94 -6.64
N ALA A 150 17.93 -7.86 -5.37
CA ALA A 150 18.80 -8.10 -4.22
C ALA A 150 19.50 -9.46 -4.24
N PRO A 151 18.87 -10.60 -4.62
CA PRO A 151 19.54 -11.88 -4.71
C PRO A 151 20.75 -11.88 -5.65
N ARG A 152 20.76 -11.06 -6.68
CA ARG A 152 21.91 -10.92 -7.60
C ARG A 152 23.00 -9.98 -7.08
N ILE A 153 22.61 -8.99 -6.27
CA ILE A 153 23.44 -7.83 -5.98
C ILE A 153 23.97 -7.83 -4.55
N LEU A 154 23.17 -8.31 -3.56
CA LEU A 154 23.46 -8.18 -2.14
C LEU A 154 23.84 -9.52 -1.47
N ASN A 155 24.66 -9.40 -0.43
CA ASN A 155 24.87 -10.43 0.60
C ASN A 155 23.90 -10.20 1.77
N PRO A 156 23.66 -11.20 2.66
CA PRO A 156 22.79 -11.04 3.85
C PRO A 156 23.24 -9.95 4.84
N THR A 157 24.41 -9.38 4.64
CA THR A 157 24.92 -8.20 5.35
C THR A 157 24.45 -6.88 4.74
N TYR A 158 23.65 -6.92 3.67
CA TYR A 158 23.28 -5.80 2.80
C TYR A 158 24.45 -5.13 2.08
N GLN A 159 25.62 -5.72 2.11
CA GLN A 159 26.80 -5.32 1.31
C GLN A 159 26.59 -5.77 -0.14
N THR A 160 26.98 -4.94 -1.11
CA THR A 160 26.96 -5.37 -2.52
C THR A 160 28.09 -6.36 -2.81
N LYS A 161 27.78 -7.37 -3.63
CA LYS A 161 28.73 -8.43 -4.03
C LYS A 161 29.91 -7.89 -4.85
N LYS A 162 29.66 -6.86 -5.65
CA LYS A 162 30.65 -6.31 -6.59
C LYS A 162 31.49 -5.17 -5.98
N TYR A 163 30.88 -4.34 -5.15
CA TYR A 163 31.52 -3.15 -4.57
C TYR A 163 31.41 -3.21 -3.04
N PRO A 164 32.43 -3.71 -2.35
CA PRO A 164 32.36 -3.99 -0.91
C PRO A 164 32.21 -2.75 -0.03
N ASN A 165 32.42 -1.56 -0.57
CA ASN A 165 32.23 -0.28 0.09
C ASN A 165 30.81 0.27 -0.05
N ILE A 166 29.89 -0.45 -0.71
CA ILE A 166 28.49 -0.04 -0.90
C ILE A 166 27.57 -1.01 -0.15
N PHE A 167 26.68 -0.43 0.66
CA PHE A 167 25.61 -1.14 1.36
C PHE A 167 24.27 -0.53 0.95
N ILE A 168 23.25 -1.37 0.73
CA ILE A 168 21.93 -0.95 0.28
C ILE A 168 20.90 -1.60 1.20
N ALA A 169 20.01 -0.79 1.79
CA ALA A 169 18.99 -1.24 2.73
C ALA A 169 17.64 -0.58 2.45
N GLY A 170 16.63 -0.96 3.21
CA GLY A 170 15.26 -0.43 3.08
C GLY A 170 14.60 -0.83 1.78
N GLN A 171 13.67 -0.02 1.33
CA GLN A 171 12.85 -0.30 0.16
C GLN A 171 13.66 -0.61 -1.10
N LEU A 172 14.77 0.07 -1.31
CA LEU A 172 15.63 -0.17 -2.46
C LEU A 172 16.22 -1.59 -2.48
N SER A 173 16.39 -2.23 -1.32
CA SER A 173 16.84 -3.63 -1.23
C SER A 173 15.71 -4.65 -1.40
N GLY A 174 14.48 -4.22 -1.63
CA GLY A 174 13.30 -5.09 -1.73
C GLY A 174 12.64 -5.37 -0.38
N VAL A 175 12.90 -4.54 0.63
CA VAL A 175 12.23 -4.63 1.94
C VAL A 175 11.12 -3.59 1.98
N GLU A 176 9.85 -4.03 1.98
CA GLU A 176 8.71 -3.17 2.23
C GLU A 176 8.35 -3.15 3.72
N GLY A 177 7.62 -2.17 4.17
CA GLY A 177 7.31 -1.99 5.58
C GLY A 177 8.34 -1.09 6.31
N TYR A 178 7.81 -0.23 7.19
CA TYR A 178 8.65 0.77 7.86
C TYR A 178 9.60 0.17 8.89
N VAL A 179 9.12 -0.81 9.67
CA VAL A 179 9.92 -1.48 10.71
C VAL A 179 10.98 -2.36 10.06
N GLU A 180 10.61 -3.08 9.02
CA GLU A 180 11.49 -3.94 8.23
C GLU A 180 12.59 -3.11 7.54
N SER A 181 12.24 -1.98 6.95
CA SER A 181 13.19 -1.05 6.34
C SER A 181 14.16 -0.48 7.36
N ALA A 182 13.68 -0.09 8.55
CA ALA A 182 14.54 0.35 9.65
C ALA A 182 15.48 -0.76 10.13
N ALA A 183 14.96 -1.99 10.26
CA ALA A 183 15.75 -3.16 10.67
C ALA A 183 16.86 -3.47 9.64
N SER A 184 16.55 -3.43 8.34
CA SER A 184 17.56 -3.62 7.29
C SER A 184 18.63 -2.53 7.34
N GLY A 185 18.26 -1.28 7.62
CA GLY A 185 19.18 -0.16 7.83
C GLY A 185 20.11 -0.38 9.00
N ILE A 186 19.62 -0.94 10.11
CA ILE A 186 20.44 -1.30 11.28
C ILE A 186 21.49 -2.37 10.89
N VAL A 187 21.08 -3.42 10.19
CA VAL A 187 22.01 -4.47 9.73
C VAL A 187 23.07 -3.90 8.82
N ALA A 188 22.68 -3.08 7.84
CA ALA A 188 23.60 -2.43 6.92
C ALA A 188 24.57 -1.48 7.67
N GLY A 189 24.06 -0.68 8.60
CA GLY A 189 24.88 0.26 9.39
C GLY A 189 25.90 -0.44 10.29
N ILE A 190 25.50 -1.51 10.99
CA ILE A 190 26.41 -2.32 11.80
C ILE A 190 27.51 -2.92 10.91
N ASN A 191 27.17 -3.42 9.73
CA ASN A 191 28.14 -4.02 8.84
C ASN A 191 29.03 -2.98 8.15
N MET A 192 28.53 -1.79 7.86
CA MET A 192 29.35 -0.68 7.38
C MET A 192 30.38 -0.25 8.43
N ASP A 193 29.98 -0.11 9.69
CA ASP A 193 30.92 0.20 10.80
C ASP A 193 32.00 -0.88 10.94
N ARG A 194 31.60 -2.15 10.83
CA ARG A 194 32.56 -3.27 10.88
C ARG A 194 33.52 -3.25 9.69
N TYR A 195 33.00 -2.97 8.48
CA TYR A 195 33.80 -2.83 7.27
C TYR A 195 34.84 -1.72 7.40
N LEU A 196 34.44 -0.53 7.85
CA LEU A 196 35.33 0.61 8.06
C LEU A 196 36.41 0.35 9.13
N LYS A 197 36.11 -0.55 10.08
CA LYS A 197 37.06 -0.98 11.13
C LYS A 197 37.85 -2.25 10.76
N GLU A 198 37.76 -2.67 9.51
CA GLU A 198 38.44 -3.91 9.00
C GLU A 198 38.09 -5.17 9.83
N LYS A 199 36.84 -5.20 10.40
CA LYS A 199 36.33 -6.35 11.15
C LYS A 199 35.53 -7.25 10.23
N PRO A 200 35.46 -8.58 10.50
CA PRO A 200 34.59 -9.47 9.76
C PRO A 200 33.14 -8.99 9.81
N LEU A 201 32.42 -9.02 8.68
CA LEU A 201 31.00 -8.68 8.65
C LEU A 201 30.20 -9.68 9.48
N HIS A 202 29.06 -9.23 9.99
CA HIS A 202 28.19 -10.03 10.85
C HIS A 202 26.88 -10.37 10.15
N GLU A 203 26.64 -11.66 9.94
CA GLU A 203 25.34 -12.16 9.53
C GLU A 203 24.51 -12.50 10.76
N PHE A 204 23.31 -11.93 10.84
CA PHE A 204 22.40 -12.22 11.94
C PHE A 204 21.79 -13.62 11.78
N SER A 205 21.56 -14.27 12.91
CA SER A 205 21.00 -15.64 12.90
C SER A 205 19.63 -15.69 12.26
N ARG A 206 19.41 -16.63 11.34
CA ARG A 206 18.12 -16.91 10.69
C ARG A 206 16.99 -17.29 11.67
N LYS A 207 17.32 -17.54 12.93
CA LYS A 207 16.33 -17.76 14.00
C LYS A 207 15.74 -16.45 14.53
N THR A 208 16.24 -15.31 14.09
CA THR A 208 15.69 -13.98 14.40
C THR A 208 14.97 -13.41 13.17
N ALA A 209 13.96 -12.57 13.40
CA ALA A 209 13.23 -11.91 12.30
C ALA A 209 14.17 -11.11 11.38
N ILE A 210 15.12 -10.35 11.96
CA ILE A 210 16.11 -9.56 11.22
C ILE A 210 17.00 -10.45 10.34
N GLY A 211 17.50 -11.55 10.89
CA GLY A 211 18.38 -12.44 10.14
C GLY A 211 17.65 -13.28 9.10
N ALA A 212 16.40 -13.70 9.39
CA ALA A 212 15.55 -14.39 8.43
C ALA A 212 15.23 -13.50 7.23
N MET A 213 14.79 -12.27 7.47
CA MET A 213 14.50 -11.28 6.43
C MET A 213 15.74 -10.99 5.55
N ALA A 214 16.90 -10.70 6.16
CA ALA A 214 18.12 -10.42 5.42
C ALA A 214 18.56 -11.62 4.55
N TYR A 215 18.42 -12.82 5.10
CA TYR A 215 18.71 -14.04 4.37
C TYR A 215 17.76 -14.25 3.18
N ASP A 216 16.48 -14.07 3.40
CA ASP A 216 15.42 -14.34 2.41
C ASP A 216 15.54 -13.38 1.21
N ILE A 217 15.67 -12.08 1.48
CA ILE A 217 15.89 -11.04 0.47
C ILE A 217 17.09 -11.35 -0.42
N CYS A 218 18.20 -11.81 0.17
CA CYS A 218 19.44 -12.03 -0.57
C CYS A 218 19.58 -13.40 -1.22
N ASN A 219 18.74 -14.37 -0.86
CA ASN A 219 18.80 -15.75 -1.36
C ASN A 219 17.50 -16.20 -2.05
N ALA A 220 16.52 -15.32 -2.23
CA ALA A 220 15.34 -15.60 -3.03
C ALA A 220 15.70 -15.94 -4.48
N ASN A 221 14.73 -16.49 -5.22
CA ASN A 221 14.94 -16.76 -6.64
C ASN A 221 15.19 -15.45 -7.41
N PRO A 222 16.37 -15.26 -8.03
CA PRO A 222 16.68 -14.03 -8.77
C PRO A 222 15.82 -13.85 -10.02
N ASN A 223 15.20 -14.92 -10.54
CA ASN A 223 14.24 -14.85 -11.65
C ASN A 223 12.83 -14.69 -11.06
N GLY A 224 12.27 -13.51 -11.16
CA GLY A 224 10.97 -13.17 -10.54
C GLY A 224 11.09 -12.76 -9.07
N PHE A 225 12.19 -12.13 -8.67
CA PHE A 225 12.32 -11.56 -7.33
C PHE A 225 11.24 -10.49 -7.10
N GLU A 226 10.52 -10.64 -6.00
CA GLU A 226 9.51 -9.69 -5.52
C GLU A 226 9.92 -9.23 -4.11
N PRO A 227 9.65 -7.96 -3.74
CA PRO A 227 9.89 -7.46 -2.39
C PRO A 227 9.10 -8.22 -1.32
N LEU A 228 9.65 -8.25 -0.10
CA LEU A 228 9.00 -8.78 1.10
C LEU A 228 8.11 -7.72 1.76
#